data_8ac30b9914bbe4f7c4d883894c6144d8
#
_entry.id   8ac30b9914bbe4f7c4d883894c6144d8
#
_cell.length_a   1.000
_cell.length_b   1.000
_cell.length_c   1.000
_cell.angle_alpha   90.00
_cell.angle_beta   90.00
_cell.angle_gamma   90.00
#
_symmetry.space_group_name_H-M   'P 1'
#
loop_
_entity.id
_entity.type
_entity.pdbx_description
1 polymer ?
#
loop_
_entity_poly.entity_id
_entity_poly.type
_entity_poly.pdbx_seq_one_letter_code
_entity_poly.pdbx_strand_id
1 'polypeptide(L)'
;QDLTIMEACLKSGVNYLDTANYEPKDVAHFEYSWQWAYKKHFEDAGLTAILGCGFDPGVSGIYTAYAAKHYFDEMQYLDIVDCNAGNHHKAFATNFNPEINIREITQNGRYYENGEWVTTQPLEIHKDLTYPNIGPRDSYLLYHEELESLVKNFPTIKRARFWMTFGQE
;
A
#
# COMPACT_ATOMS: atom_id res chain seq x y z
N GLN A 1 2.19 13.43 -10.97
CA GLN A 1 1.23 14.56 -10.94
C GLN A 1 0.97 15.04 -9.52
N ASP A 2 1.03 14.15 -8.52
CA ASP A 2 0.64 14.43 -7.13
C ASP A 2 1.43 15.58 -6.50
N LEU A 3 2.75 15.60 -6.65
CA LEU A 3 3.60 16.66 -6.09
C LEU A 3 3.25 18.04 -6.70
N THR A 4 2.95 18.10 -7.99
CA THR A 4 2.53 19.34 -8.65
C THR A 4 1.18 19.83 -8.13
N ILE A 5 0.26 18.90 -7.82
CA ILE A 5 -1.04 19.23 -7.22
C ILE A 5 -0.85 19.69 -5.78
N MET A 6 0.01 19.05 -4.99
CA MET A 6 0.36 19.48 -3.63
C MET A 6 0.90 20.92 -3.63
N GLU A 7 1.81 21.26 -4.55
CA GLU A 7 2.31 22.62 -4.71
C GLU A 7 1.21 23.62 -5.06
N ALA A 8 0.30 23.23 -5.98
CA ALA A 8 -0.83 24.08 -6.34
C ALA A 8 -1.78 24.31 -5.15
N CYS A 9 -2.04 23.28 -4.34
CA CYS A 9 -2.83 23.39 -3.11
C CYS A 9 -2.19 24.38 -2.11
N LEU A 10 -0.89 24.25 -1.87
CA LEU A 10 -0.15 25.18 -1.00
C LEU A 10 -0.22 26.62 -1.50
N LYS A 11 0.01 26.85 -2.79
CA LYS A 11 -0.07 28.18 -3.42
C LYS A 11 -1.47 28.78 -3.33
N SER A 12 -2.50 27.96 -3.37
CA SER A 12 -3.91 28.39 -3.36
C SER A 12 -4.52 28.43 -1.94
N GLY A 13 -3.79 27.98 -0.91
CA GLY A 13 -4.28 27.94 0.47
C GLY A 13 -5.42 26.94 0.66
N VAL A 14 -5.38 25.79 -0.02
CA VAL A 14 -6.40 24.72 0.08
C VAL A 14 -5.79 23.41 0.56
N ASN A 15 -6.61 22.60 1.21
CA ASN A 15 -6.22 21.26 1.65
C ASN A 15 -5.99 20.32 0.46
N TYR A 16 -5.21 19.28 0.69
CA TYR A 16 -4.89 18.25 -0.30
C TYR A 16 -5.42 16.87 0.14
N LEU A 17 -5.85 16.08 -0.83
CA LEU A 17 -6.18 14.67 -0.63
C LEU A 17 -5.84 13.89 -1.90
N ASP A 18 -5.25 12.71 -1.72
CA ASP A 18 -5.03 11.74 -2.79
C ASP A 18 -5.52 10.33 -2.42
N THR A 19 -5.48 9.43 -3.39
CA THR A 19 -5.89 8.02 -3.21
C THR A 19 -4.73 7.04 -3.42
N ALA A 20 -3.53 7.54 -3.67
CA ALA A 20 -2.34 6.77 -3.97
C ALA A 20 -1.09 7.58 -3.67
N ASN A 21 0.08 7.00 -3.86
CA ASN A 21 1.36 7.70 -3.71
C ASN A 21 1.89 8.25 -5.06
N TYR A 22 2.87 9.16 -4.95
CA TYR A 22 3.66 9.59 -6.10
C TYR A 22 4.59 8.46 -6.54
N GLU A 23 4.70 8.28 -7.85
CA GLU A 23 5.62 7.34 -8.47
C GLU A 23 6.45 8.03 -9.56
N PRO A 24 7.78 7.93 -9.50
CA PRO A 24 8.64 8.38 -10.60
C PRO A 24 8.36 7.59 -11.88
N LYS A 25 8.43 8.25 -13.05
CA LYS A 25 8.11 7.60 -14.33
C LYS A 25 9.17 6.61 -14.80
N ASP A 26 10.39 6.80 -14.39
CA ASP A 26 11.58 6.09 -14.85
C ASP A 26 12.00 4.92 -13.94
N VAL A 27 11.38 4.82 -12.77
CA VAL A 27 11.67 3.78 -11.76
C VAL A 27 10.38 3.25 -11.17
N ALA A 28 10.24 1.93 -11.08
CA ALA A 28 9.18 1.28 -10.31
C ALA A 28 9.54 1.38 -8.82
N HIS A 29 9.06 2.44 -8.15
CA HIS A 29 9.37 2.70 -6.76
C HIS A 29 8.22 3.45 -6.09
N PHE A 30 7.43 2.72 -5.31
CA PHE A 30 6.27 3.22 -4.62
C PHE A 30 6.65 3.53 -3.18
N GLU A 31 6.56 4.79 -2.77
CA GLU A 31 6.79 5.21 -1.37
C GLU A 31 6.24 6.61 -1.12
N TYR A 32 5.96 6.92 0.14
CA TYR A 32 5.44 8.23 0.53
C TYR A 32 6.49 9.30 0.80
N SER A 33 7.78 9.00 0.75
CA SER A 33 8.84 9.94 1.10
C SER A 33 8.76 11.27 0.35
N TRP A 34 8.40 11.22 -0.94
CA TRP A 34 8.21 12.39 -1.80
C TRP A 34 7.10 13.32 -1.30
N GLN A 35 5.95 12.75 -0.93
CA GLN A 35 4.81 13.51 -0.43
C GLN A 35 5.04 13.96 1.01
N TRP A 36 5.66 13.14 1.83
CA TRP A 36 5.99 13.50 3.22
C TRP A 36 7.02 14.63 3.32
N ALA A 37 7.83 14.86 2.30
CA ALA A 37 8.71 16.02 2.21
C ALA A 37 7.93 17.36 2.29
N TYR A 38 6.65 17.34 1.92
CA TYR A 38 5.77 18.51 2.00
C TYR A 38 5.13 18.72 3.38
N LYS A 39 5.30 17.79 4.33
CA LYS A 39 4.67 17.86 5.66
C LYS A 39 4.80 19.23 6.31
N LYS A 40 6.04 19.72 6.42
CA LYS A 40 6.29 21.01 7.06
C LYS A 40 5.65 22.19 6.31
N HIS A 41 5.59 22.14 5.00
CA HIS A 41 4.96 23.20 4.21
C HIS A 41 3.46 23.30 4.47
N PHE A 42 2.76 22.15 4.58
CA PHE A 42 1.34 22.12 4.94
C PHE A 42 1.11 22.55 6.39
N GLU A 43 1.94 22.09 7.33
CA GLU A 43 1.87 22.51 8.74
C GLU A 43 2.06 24.03 8.89
N ASP A 44 3.09 24.61 8.26
CA ASP A 44 3.38 26.04 8.31
C ASP A 44 2.27 26.90 7.67
N ALA A 45 1.59 26.35 6.66
CA ALA A 45 0.45 26.99 6.01
C ALA A 45 -0.88 26.80 6.75
N GLY A 46 -0.92 26.01 7.83
CA GLY A 46 -2.15 25.65 8.55
C GLY A 46 -3.11 24.79 7.69
N LEU A 47 -2.58 24.06 6.73
CA LEU A 47 -3.33 23.20 5.80
C LEU A 47 -3.17 21.73 6.15
N THR A 48 -4.13 20.92 5.70
CA THR A 48 -4.12 19.46 5.87
C THR A 48 -3.85 18.78 4.53
N ALA A 49 -2.95 17.79 4.55
CA ALA A 49 -2.77 16.85 3.45
C ALA A 49 -3.14 15.44 3.95
N ILE A 50 -4.09 14.77 3.28
CA ILE A 50 -4.46 13.37 3.53
C ILE A 50 -3.93 12.54 2.37
N LEU A 51 -3.02 11.62 2.69
CA LEU A 51 -2.35 10.78 1.70
C LEU A 51 -2.94 9.37 1.71
N GLY A 52 -3.06 8.76 0.54
CA GLY A 52 -3.48 7.38 0.39
C GLY A 52 -4.90 7.10 0.91
N CYS A 53 -5.87 7.94 0.58
CA CYS A 53 -7.27 7.79 0.99
C CYS A 53 -8.08 7.04 -0.08
N GLY A 54 -7.54 5.91 -0.56
CA GLY A 54 -8.15 5.01 -1.53
C GLY A 54 -8.68 3.72 -0.91
N PHE A 55 -8.53 2.62 -1.62
CA PHE A 55 -8.86 1.29 -1.10
C PHE A 55 -7.67 0.67 -0.39
N ASP A 56 -6.59 0.42 -1.10
CA ASP A 56 -5.25 0.07 -0.64
C ASP A 56 -4.23 0.94 -1.41
N PRO A 57 -3.71 1.95 -0.77
CA PRO A 57 -3.90 2.40 0.62
C PRO A 57 -5.23 3.12 0.88
N GLY A 58 -5.74 3.02 2.10
CA GLY A 58 -6.89 3.76 2.60
C GLY A 58 -7.83 2.90 3.44
N VAL A 59 -8.74 2.16 2.81
CA VAL A 59 -9.69 1.27 3.52
C VAL A 59 -8.96 0.20 4.32
N SER A 60 -7.86 -0.35 3.82
CA SER A 60 -6.98 -1.29 4.54
C SER A 60 -6.47 -0.70 5.86
N GLY A 61 -6.07 0.58 5.85
CA GLY A 61 -5.67 1.31 7.05
C GLY A 61 -6.81 1.53 8.04
N ILE A 62 -8.01 1.88 7.54
CA ILE A 62 -9.21 2.07 8.37
C ILE A 62 -9.63 0.76 9.04
N TYR A 63 -9.64 -0.36 8.30
CA TYR A 63 -9.96 -1.66 8.86
C TYR A 63 -8.93 -2.11 9.91
N THR A 64 -7.66 -1.85 9.67
CA THR A 64 -6.59 -2.12 10.63
C THR A 64 -6.79 -1.31 11.92
N ALA A 65 -7.06 -0.01 11.81
CA ALA A 65 -7.30 0.85 12.96
C ALA A 65 -8.58 0.45 13.72
N TYR A 66 -9.64 0.09 13.01
CA TYR A 66 -10.88 -0.41 13.61
C TYR A 66 -10.65 -1.73 14.37
N ALA A 67 -9.94 -2.66 13.76
CA ALA A 67 -9.61 -3.94 14.39
C ALA A 67 -8.74 -3.75 15.63
N ALA A 68 -7.71 -2.94 15.55
CA ALA A 68 -6.84 -2.61 16.69
C ALA A 68 -7.64 -2.00 17.85
N LYS A 69 -8.61 -1.13 17.55
CA LYS A 69 -9.43 -0.47 18.58
C LYS A 69 -10.44 -1.40 19.25
N HIS A 70 -11.00 -2.36 18.52
CA HIS A 70 -12.18 -3.10 18.99
C HIS A 70 -11.95 -4.57 19.30
N TYR A 71 -10.87 -5.17 18.76
CA TYR A 71 -10.66 -6.62 18.85
C TYR A 71 -9.33 -7.03 19.42
N PHE A 72 -8.38 -6.12 19.57
CA PHE A 72 -7.03 -6.45 20.05
C PHE A 72 -6.58 -5.48 21.14
N ASP A 73 -5.94 -6.01 22.18
CA ASP A 73 -5.24 -5.21 23.18
C ASP A 73 -3.89 -4.72 22.63
N GLU A 74 -3.25 -5.54 21.81
CA GLU A 74 -1.99 -5.26 21.14
C GLU A 74 -1.93 -5.95 19.78
N MET A 75 -1.52 -5.24 18.75
CA MET A 75 -1.34 -5.76 17.39
C MET A 75 0.15 -5.93 17.11
N GLN A 76 0.63 -7.19 17.07
CA GLN A 76 2.03 -7.51 16.82
C GLN A 76 2.30 -7.99 15.39
N TYR A 77 1.33 -8.60 14.75
CA TYR A 77 1.45 -9.17 13.41
C TYR A 77 0.31 -8.69 12.53
N LEU A 78 0.66 -8.18 11.36
CA LEU A 78 -0.28 -7.72 10.37
C LEU A 78 0.06 -8.33 9.02
N ASP A 79 -0.89 -9.05 8.44
CA ASP A 79 -0.85 -9.44 7.04
C ASP A 79 -2.09 -8.83 6.34
N ILE A 80 -1.85 -7.99 5.33
CA ILE A 80 -2.88 -7.55 4.40
C ILE A 80 -2.85 -8.53 3.24
N VAL A 81 -4.02 -9.05 2.88
CA VAL A 81 -4.14 -10.03 1.80
C VAL A 81 -5.18 -9.57 0.79
N ASP A 82 -4.72 -9.24 -0.40
CA ASP A 82 -5.58 -8.88 -1.53
C ASP A 82 -5.76 -10.06 -2.47
N CYS A 83 -7.02 -10.38 -2.77
CA CYS A 83 -7.37 -11.51 -3.61
C CYS A 83 -8.20 -11.09 -4.81
N ASN A 84 -7.61 -11.16 -5.98
CA ASN A 84 -8.35 -11.05 -7.22
C ASN A 84 -9.09 -12.37 -7.52
N ALA A 85 -10.41 -12.37 -7.34
CA ALA A 85 -11.28 -13.50 -7.66
C ALA A 85 -11.94 -13.39 -9.04
N GLY A 86 -11.62 -12.35 -9.79
CA GLY A 86 -12.15 -12.10 -11.13
C GLY A 86 -11.59 -13.07 -12.16
N ASN A 87 -12.40 -13.36 -13.19
CA ASN A 87 -11.97 -14.09 -14.37
C ASN A 87 -12.41 -13.32 -15.62
N HIS A 88 -11.46 -12.96 -16.45
CA HIS A 88 -11.68 -12.23 -17.71
C HIS A 88 -11.64 -13.16 -18.95
N HIS A 89 -11.44 -14.46 -18.75
CA HIS A 89 -11.26 -15.45 -19.83
C HIS A 89 -10.13 -15.05 -20.81
N LYS A 90 -9.06 -14.48 -20.28
CA LYS A 90 -7.87 -14.06 -21.02
C LYS A 90 -6.62 -14.36 -20.18
N ALA A 91 -5.54 -14.74 -20.85
CA ALA A 91 -4.27 -15.09 -20.19
C ALA A 91 -3.68 -13.94 -19.36
N PHE A 92 -3.97 -12.70 -19.71
CA PHE A 92 -3.65 -11.52 -18.90
C PHE A 92 -4.78 -10.51 -19.04
N ALA A 93 -5.35 -10.11 -17.92
CA ALA A 93 -6.30 -9.03 -17.83
C ALA A 93 -6.31 -8.44 -16.42
N THR A 94 -6.53 -7.15 -16.34
CA THR A 94 -6.66 -6.42 -15.07
C THR A 94 -7.79 -5.39 -15.19
N ASN A 95 -8.48 -5.13 -14.09
CA ASN A 95 -9.46 -4.03 -13.97
C ASN A 95 -8.78 -2.70 -13.61
N PHE A 96 -7.48 -2.73 -13.37
CA PHE A 96 -6.66 -1.60 -12.99
C PHE A 96 -5.76 -1.16 -14.16
N ASN A 97 -4.93 -0.15 -13.95
CA ASN A 97 -3.96 0.27 -14.95
C ASN A 97 -2.90 -0.84 -15.15
N PRO A 98 -2.80 -1.45 -16.36
CA PRO A 98 -1.86 -2.55 -16.59
C PRO A 98 -0.39 -2.16 -16.39
N GLU A 99 -0.03 -0.90 -16.66
CA GLU A 99 1.33 -0.40 -16.44
C GLU A 99 1.66 -0.41 -14.94
N ILE A 100 0.76 0.08 -14.10
CA ILE A 100 0.97 0.10 -12.65
C ILE A 100 1.12 -1.33 -12.11
N ASN A 101 0.24 -2.26 -12.50
CA ASN A 101 0.37 -3.66 -12.07
C ASN A 101 1.71 -4.28 -12.49
N ILE A 102 2.18 -4.02 -13.73
CA ILE A 102 3.49 -4.52 -14.16
C ILE A 102 4.61 -3.91 -13.32
N ARG A 103 4.52 -2.64 -12.99
CA ARG A 103 5.51 -1.96 -12.14
C ARG A 103 5.52 -2.52 -10.73
N GLU A 104 4.36 -2.77 -10.12
CA GLU A 104 4.22 -3.39 -8.80
C GLU A 104 4.91 -4.77 -8.73
N ILE A 105 4.70 -5.62 -9.72
CA ILE A 105 5.29 -6.97 -9.73
C ILE A 105 6.77 -7.01 -10.14
N THR A 106 7.29 -5.95 -10.71
CA THR A 106 8.70 -5.84 -11.11
C THR A 106 9.57 -5.11 -10.10
N GLN A 107 8.97 -4.40 -9.15
CA GLN A 107 9.73 -3.83 -8.04
C GLN A 107 10.12 -4.90 -7.02
N ASN A 108 11.15 -4.60 -6.22
CA ASN A 108 11.54 -5.45 -5.11
C ASN A 108 10.39 -5.57 -4.10
N GLY A 109 10.16 -6.78 -3.60
CA GLY A 109 9.30 -6.99 -2.45
C GLY A 109 9.92 -6.34 -1.20
N ARG A 110 9.08 -5.85 -0.29
CA ARG A 110 9.56 -5.25 0.96
C ARG A 110 8.52 -5.44 2.06
N TYR A 111 8.97 -5.86 3.21
CA TYR A 111 8.12 -6.05 4.37
C TYR A 111 8.83 -5.64 5.66
N TYR A 112 8.06 -5.45 6.72
CA TYR A 112 8.60 -5.10 8.03
C TYR A 112 8.71 -6.33 8.91
N GLU A 113 9.87 -6.52 9.56
CA GLU A 113 10.13 -7.63 10.47
C GLU A 113 11.05 -7.18 11.61
N ASN A 114 10.61 -7.33 12.88
CA ASN A 114 11.39 -7.07 14.09
C ASN A 114 12.09 -5.71 14.15
N GLY A 115 11.43 -4.65 13.70
CA GLY A 115 11.98 -3.29 13.75
C GLY A 115 12.69 -2.85 12.49
N GLU A 116 12.81 -3.71 11.49
CA GLU A 116 13.57 -3.45 10.26
C GLU A 116 12.75 -3.73 9.00
N TRP A 117 13.08 -3.01 7.94
CA TRP A 117 12.55 -3.29 6.61
C TRP A 117 13.43 -4.30 5.90
N VAL A 118 12.84 -5.41 5.49
CA VAL A 118 13.49 -6.48 4.73
C VAL A 118 13.10 -6.35 3.26
N THR A 119 14.09 -6.36 2.38
CA THR A 119 13.90 -6.28 0.92
C THR A 119 14.15 -7.66 0.30
N THR A 120 13.31 -8.04 -0.66
CA THR A 120 13.42 -9.29 -1.42
C THR A 120 13.48 -9.00 -2.92
N GLN A 121 13.83 -10.01 -3.72
CA GLN A 121 13.68 -9.90 -5.17
C GLN A 121 12.19 -9.85 -5.55
N PRO A 122 11.84 -9.33 -6.73
CA PRO A 122 10.46 -9.34 -7.21
C PRO A 122 9.89 -10.76 -7.20
N LEU A 123 8.68 -10.93 -6.62
CA LEU A 123 7.94 -12.20 -6.54
C LEU A 123 8.68 -13.39 -5.90
N GLU A 124 9.79 -13.14 -5.20
CA GLU A 124 10.63 -14.20 -4.60
C GLU A 124 9.91 -15.01 -3.52
N ILE A 125 9.10 -14.34 -2.72
CA ILE A 125 8.36 -14.97 -1.62
C ILE A 125 6.89 -15.13 -2.03
N HIS A 126 6.44 -16.37 -2.08
CA HIS A 126 5.03 -16.68 -2.34
C HIS A 126 4.59 -17.91 -1.53
N LYS A 127 3.30 -18.04 -1.34
CA LYS A 127 2.68 -19.17 -0.64
C LYS A 127 1.20 -19.32 -1.01
N ASP A 128 0.70 -20.53 -0.90
CA ASP A 128 -0.74 -20.76 -0.96
C ASP A 128 -1.44 -20.20 0.28
N LEU A 129 -2.38 -19.31 0.06
CA LEU A 129 -3.33 -18.83 1.07
C LEU A 129 -4.75 -19.29 0.71
N THR A 130 -5.51 -19.67 1.72
CA THR A 130 -6.92 -20.04 1.52
C THR A 130 -7.83 -18.86 1.83
N TYR A 131 -8.52 -18.38 0.82
CA TYR A 131 -9.44 -17.25 0.94
C TYR A 131 -10.88 -17.75 1.17
N PRO A 132 -11.63 -17.13 2.10
CA PRO A 132 -13.03 -17.48 2.35
C PRO A 132 -13.86 -17.39 1.07
N ASN A 133 -14.64 -18.43 0.78
CA ASN A 133 -15.53 -18.55 -0.40
C ASN A 133 -14.82 -18.58 -1.77
N ILE A 134 -13.48 -18.50 -1.81
CA ILE A 134 -12.68 -18.49 -3.05
C ILE A 134 -11.81 -19.76 -3.14
N GLY A 135 -11.26 -20.21 -2.00
CA GLY A 135 -10.36 -21.35 -1.92
C GLY A 135 -8.88 -20.93 -1.96
N PRO A 136 -7.98 -21.90 -2.22
CA PRO A 136 -6.54 -21.66 -2.24
C PRO A 136 -6.14 -20.81 -3.46
N ARG A 137 -5.20 -19.89 -3.24
CA ARG A 137 -4.56 -19.08 -4.28
C ARG A 137 -3.09 -18.91 -3.95
N ASP A 138 -2.26 -18.99 -4.96
CA ASP A 138 -0.85 -18.61 -4.84
C ASP A 138 -0.78 -17.09 -4.64
N SER A 139 -0.19 -16.70 -3.52
CA SER A 139 -0.17 -15.31 -3.05
C SER A 139 1.26 -14.86 -2.91
N TYR A 140 1.60 -13.76 -3.55
CA TYR A 140 2.94 -13.21 -3.64
C TYR A 140 3.12 -12.07 -2.64
N LEU A 141 4.25 -12.08 -1.93
CA LEU A 141 4.64 -10.98 -1.07
C LEU A 141 5.14 -9.83 -1.95
N LEU A 142 4.45 -8.71 -1.84
CA LEU A 142 4.81 -7.47 -2.50
C LEU A 142 5.15 -6.40 -1.46
N TYR A 143 5.75 -5.31 -1.92
CA TYR A 143 5.73 -4.07 -1.18
C TYR A 143 4.46 -3.31 -1.51
N HIS A 144 3.80 -2.80 -0.48
CA HIS A 144 2.69 -1.88 -0.65
C HIS A 144 2.81 -0.73 0.37
N GLU A 145 2.56 0.48 -0.07
CA GLU A 145 2.96 1.69 0.65
C GLU A 145 2.19 1.94 1.95
N GLU A 146 0.97 1.40 2.12
CA GLU A 146 0.26 1.54 3.40
C GLU A 146 1.00 0.92 4.58
N LEU A 147 1.87 -0.06 4.33
CA LEU A 147 2.69 -0.66 5.38
C LEU A 147 3.54 0.39 6.11
N GLU A 148 4.00 1.45 5.40
CA GLU A 148 4.78 2.53 6.01
C GLU A 148 3.99 3.27 7.08
N SER A 149 2.74 3.64 6.76
CA SER A 149 1.87 4.35 7.69
C SER A 149 1.41 3.46 8.84
N LEU A 150 1.12 2.18 8.57
CA LEU A 150 0.67 1.23 9.57
C LEU A 150 1.76 0.93 10.60
N VAL A 151 2.98 0.63 10.17
CA VAL A 151 4.12 0.40 11.08
C VAL A 151 4.42 1.66 11.91
N LYS A 152 4.34 2.84 11.30
CA LYS A 152 4.55 4.12 12.00
C LYS A 152 3.50 4.39 13.07
N ASN A 153 2.23 4.11 12.79
CA ASN A 153 1.11 4.45 13.67
C ASN A 153 0.80 3.37 14.71
N PHE A 154 1.25 2.14 14.50
CA PHE A 154 1.10 1.00 15.41
C PHE A 154 2.46 0.47 15.85
N PRO A 155 3.14 1.10 16.81
CA PRO A 155 4.53 0.78 17.17
C PRO A 155 4.70 -0.60 17.83
N THR A 156 3.62 -1.30 18.17
CA THR A 156 3.65 -2.67 18.67
C THR A 156 3.80 -3.71 17.57
N ILE A 157 3.65 -3.31 16.31
CA ILE A 157 3.82 -4.21 15.16
C ILE A 157 5.28 -4.66 15.08
N LYS A 158 5.46 -5.98 15.11
CA LYS A 158 6.74 -6.67 14.91
C LYS A 158 6.90 -7.15 13.48
N ARG A 159 5.78 -7.43 12.78
CA ARG A 159 5.77 -7.86 11.39
C ARG A 159 4.58 -7.28 10.65
N ALA A 160 4.82 -6.69 9.48
CA ALA A 160 3.79 -6.24 8.55
C ALA A 160 4.13 -6.69 7.13
N ARG A 161 3.18 -7.32 6.44
CA ARG A 161 3.33 -7.87 5.11
C ARG A 161 2.10 -7.57 4.26
N PHE A 162 2.32 -7.40 2.96
CA PHE A 162 1.26 -7.32 1.96
C PHE A 162 1.37 -8.50 0.99
N TRP A 163 0.25 -9.12 0.70
CA TRP A 163 0.14 -10.27 -0.18
C TRP A 163 -0.91 -10.03 -1.24
N MET A 164 -0.59 -10.33 -2.48
CA MET A 164 -1.51 -10.19 -3.61
C MET A 164 -1.58 -11.46 -4.42
N THR A 165 -2.78 -11.76 -4.95
CA THR A 165 -2.97 -12.85 -5.91
C THR A 165 -3.09 -12.28 -7.32
N PHE A 166 -2.59 -13.04 -8.28
CA PHE A 166 -2.84 -12.80 -9.70
C PHE A 166 -3.86 -13.80 -10.20
N GLY A 167 -4.72 -13.39 -11.14
CA GLY A 167 -5.74 -14.29 -11.68
C GLY A 167 -5.11 -15.59 -12.20
N GLN A 168 -5.62 -16.71 -11.71
CA GLN A 168 -5.26 -18.01 -12.22
C GLN A 168 -6.26 -18.40 -13.30
N GLU A 169 -5.79 -18.71 -14.50
CA GLU A 169 -6.41 -19.63 -15.42
C GLU A 169 -5.62 -20.93 -15.44
#